data_4be9a708f059eb8de970e4681b5edc45
#
_entry.id   4be9a708f059eb8de970e4681b5edc45
#
_cell.length_a   1.000
_cell.length_b   1.000
_cell.length_c   1.000
_cell.angle_alpha   90.00
_cell.angle_beta   90.00
_cell.angle_gamma   90.00
#
_symmetry.space_group_name_H-M   'P 1'
#
loop_
_entity.id
_entity.type
_entity.pdbx_description
1 polymer ?
#
loop_
_entity_poly.entity_id
_entity_poly.type
_entity_poly.pdbx_seq_one_letter_code
_entity_poly.pdbx_strand_id
1 'polypeptide(L)'
;MQTIAMDTSMTSVWQEPVIINGMSLPAGPDCEPEQMRELAYGELLRQQAVRLGLLPAVDGATAPELDETAVNVIDKMLETEVVTPEPSEEACRRYYEANRARYVVDQSVHLRHILFAVTPRVDVTALAGRAEEVLLSLTTPETTGSEFSEIAKTMSNCPSGQKGGDLGWVTPNDCVPELAQWLFYLPDVQIATGVHPRLVHTRFGLHIVEILNRNPGKQLSFEEVGSAVKHQLHQKSRATALKQYMMLLVGQADVQGIELEGADTPLVQD
;
A
#
# COMPACT_ATOMS: atom_id res chain seq x y z
N MET A 1 18.18 20.84 -50.57
CA MET A 1 17.19 20.22 -49.69
C MET A 1 17.85 18.98 -49.10
N GLN A 2 18.44 19.10 -47.90
CA GLN A 2 19.03 17.98 -47.17
C GLN A 2 17.98 17.50 -46.20
N THR A 3 17.50 16.27 -46.40
CA THR A 3 16.60 15.57 -45.50
C THR A 3 17.41 15.13 -44.29
N ILE A 4 17.14 15.71 -43.13
CA ILE A 4 17.67 15.26 -41.83
C ILE A 4 16.87 14.03 -41.47
N ALA A 5 17.50 12.87 -41.56
CA ALA A 5 16.99 11.65 -40.97
C ALA A 5 17.02 11.81 -39.42
N MET A 6 15.87 11.87 -38.77
CA MET A 6 15.76 11.73 -37.34
C MET A 6 16.08 10.28 -37.01
N ASP A 7 17.26 10.08 -36.42
CA ASP A 7 17.65 8.84 -35.77
C ASP A 7 16.84 8.72 -34.47
N THR A 8 15.74 8.00 -34.52
CA THR A 8 14.95 7.64 -33.37
C THR A 8 15.53 6.34 -32.80
N SER A 9 16.73 6.40 -32.27
CA SER A 9 17.23 5.32 -31.39
C SER A 9 16.42 5.34 -30.10
N MET A 10 15.31 4.62 -30.07
CA MET A 10 14.64 4.24 -28.83
C MET A 10 15.62 3.40 -28.02
N THR A 11 16.28 4.00 -27.03
CA THR A 11 17.10 3.29 -26.07
C THR A 11 16.16 2.37 -25.29
N SER A 12 16.28 1.07 -25.54
CA SER A 12 15.61 0.03 -24.76
C SER A 12 15.85 0.29 -23.27
N VAL A 13 14.82 0.17 -22.44
CA VAL A 13 14.92 0.22 -20.98
C VAL A 13 15.84 -0.91 -20.48
N TRP A 14 15.89 -2.02 -21.22
CA TRP A 14 16.71 -3.20 -20.92
C TRP A 14 17.91 -3.26 -21.87
N GLN A 15 19.11 -3.02 -21.31
CA GLN A 15 20.37 -3.08 -22.09
C GLN A 15 20.86 -4.52 -22.27
N GLU A 16 20.46 -5.42 -21.39
CA GLU A 16 20.81 -6.85 -21.42
C GLU A 16 19.54 -7.70 -21.28
N PRO A 17 19.53 -8.93 -21.85
CA PRO A 17 18.42 -9.85 -21.68
C PRO A 17 18.29 -10.27 -20.22
N VAL A 18 17.05 -10.35 -19.73
CA VAL A 18 16.77 -10.95 -18.43
C VAL A 18 16.75 -12.47 -18.57
N ILE A 19 17.56 -13.15 -17.76
CA ILE A 19 17.75 -14.61 -17.81
C ILE A 19 17.42 -15.23 -16.46
N ILE A 20 16.60 -16.26 -16.45
CA ILE A 20 16.20 -17.02 -15.27
C ILE A 20 16.64 -18.48 -15.45
N ASN A 21 17.64 -18.93 -14.69
CA ASN A 21 18.22 -20.28 -14.80
C ASN A 21 18.57 -20.68 -16.24
N GLY A 22 19.17 -19.77 -17.00
CA GLY A 22 19.58 -19.99 -18.39
C GLY A 22 18.47 -19.78 -19.43
N MET A 23 17.23 -19.43 -19.03
CA MET A 23 16.13 -19.14 -19.94
C MET A 23 15.97 -17.63 -20.09
N SER A 24 16.09 -17.10 -21.31
CA SER A 24 15.86 -15.68 -21.61
C SER A 24 14.36 -15.38 -21.63
N LEU A 25 13.93 -14.28 -21.00
CA LEU A 25 12.53 -13.88 -21.00
C LEU A 25 12.11 -13.28 -22.35
N PRO A 26 10.89 -13.56 -22.85
CA PRO A 26 10.38 -13.08 -24.11
C PRO A 26 9.84 -11.64 -23.98
N ALA A 27 10.69 -10.69 -23.62
CA ALA A 27 10.28 -9.30 -23.45
C ALA A 27 10.76 -8.43 -24.61
N GLY A 28 9.87 -7.55 -25.10
CA GLY A 28 10.21 -6.52 -26.08
C GLY A 28 11.03 -5.38 -25.46
N PRO A 29 11.64 -4.52 -26.29
CA PRO A 29 12.48 -3.40 -25.84
C PRO A 29 11.70 -2.37 -24.99
N ASP A 30 10.38 -2.32 -25.10
CA ASP A 30 9.50 -1.35 -24.44
C ASP A 30 8.82 -1.94 -23.18
N CYS A 31 9.27 -3.12 -22.69
CA CYS A 31 8.70 -3.77 -21.52
C CYS A 31 8.98 -2.93 -20.26
N GLU A 32 7.93 -2.54 -19.57
CA GLU A 32 8.05 -1.80 -18.30
C GLU A 32 8.69 -2.66 -17.21
N PRO A 33 9.44 -2.06 -16.25
CA PRO A 33 10.12 -2.81 -15.20
C PRO A 33 9.21 -3.71 -14.37
N GLU A 34 7.97 -3.30 -14.15
CA GLU A 34 6.99 -4.08 -13.40
C GLU A 34 6.52 -5.31 -14.18
N GLN A 35 6.26 -5.15 -15.47
CA GLN A 35 5.92 -6.27 -16.36
C GLN A 35 7.08 -7.27 -16.49
N MET A 36 8.32 -6.78 -16.53
CA MET A 36 9.49 -7.66 -16.56
C MET A 36 9.60 -8.49 -15.27
N ARG A 37 9.31 -7.91 -14.10
CA ARG A 37 9.28 -8.66 -12.84
C ARG A 37 8.18 -9.73 -12.84
N GLU A 38 7.00 -9.40 -13.37
CA GLU A 38 5.90 -10.37 -13.49
C GLU A 38 6.31 -11.55 -14.38
N LEU A 39 6.94 -11.28 -15.54
CA LEU A 39 7.47 -12.34 -16.41
C LEU A 39 8.52 -13.18 -15.71
N ALA A 40 9.44 -12.56 -14.95
CA ALA A 40 10.49 -13.27 -14.21
C ALA A 40 9.91 -14.19 -13.11
N TYR A 41 8.95 -13.70 -12.34
CA TYR A 41 8.24 -14.49 -11.34
C TYR A 41 7.41 -15.61 -11.98
N GLY A 42 6.74 -15.34 -13.10
CA GLY A 42 6.01 -16.34 -13.88
C GLY A 42 6.91 -17.46 -14.37
N GLU A 43 8.10 -17.13 -14.87
CA GLU A 43 9.07 -18.14 -15.32
C GLU A 43 9.63 -18.98 -14.17
N LEU A 44 9.92 -18.37 -13.00
CA LEU A 44 10.31 -19.09 -11.80
C LEU A 44 9.25 -20.13 -11.39
N LEU A 45 7.98 -19.75 -11.39
CA LEU A 45 6.86 -20.63 -11.06
C LEU A 45 6.69 -21.74 -12.12
N ARG A 46 6.82 -21.40 -13.40
CA ARG A 46 6.79 -22.40 -14.48
C ARG A 46 7.89 -23.43 -14.32
N GLN A 47 9.12 -23.00 -14.07
CA GLN A 47 10.26 -23.93 -13.86
C GLN A 47 10.05 -24.78 -12.60
N GLN A 48 9.45 -24.24 -11.54
CA GLN A 48 9.07 -25.04 -10.38
C GLN A 48 8.03 -26.10 -10.74
N ALA A 49 7.01 -25.77 -11.53
CA ALA A 49 6.02 -26.71 -11.99
C ALA A 49 6.63 -27.82 -12.87
N VAL A 50 7.61 -27.46 -13.72
CA VAL A 50 8.39 -28.46 -14.48
C VAL A 50 9.20 -29.37 -13.56
N ARG A 51 9.88 -28.81 -12.55
CA ARG A 51 10.67 -29.57 -11.57
C ARG A 51 9.80 -30.58 -10.79
N LEU A 52 8.56 -30.20 -10.49
CA LEU A 52 7.57 -31.06 -9.84
C LEU A 52 6.87 -32.05 -10.82
N GLY A 53 7.20 -32.02 -12.12
CA GLY A 53 6.59 -32.89 -13.13
C GLY A 53 5.15 -32.52 -13.50
N LEU A 54 4.70 -31.30 -13.15
CA LEU A 54 3.35 -30.81 -13.44
C LEU A 54 3.23 -30.16 -14.82
N LEU A 55 4.33 -29.60 -15.34
CA LEU A 55 4.44 -29.07 -16.69
C LEU A 55 5.58 -29.77 -17.45
N PRO A 56 5.49 -29.86 -18.77
CA PRO A 56 6.57 -30.39 -19.58
C PRO A 56 7.77 -29.44 -19.61
N ALA A 57 8.97 -30.02 -19.69
CA ALA A 57 10.17 -29.24 -20.00
C ALA A 57 10.08 -28.69 -21.43
N VAL A 58 10.65 -27.50 -21.64
CA VAL A 58 10.70 -26.88 -22.96
C VAL A 58 12.14 -26.90 -23.47
N ASP A 59 12.30 -27.31 -24.71
CA ASP A 59 13.58 -27.26 -25.40
C ASP A 59 13.83 -25.85 -25.95
N GLY A 60 14.95 -25.23 -25.59
CA GLY A 60 15.33 -23.92 -26.06
C GLY A 60 15.92 -23.01 -24.98
N ALA A 61 16.39 -21.86 -25.39
CA ALA A 61 17.00 -20.86 -24.48
C ALA A 61 16.03 -19.68 -24.16
N THR A 62 14.79 -19.71 -24.68
CA THR A 62 13.80 -18.67 -24.47
C THR A 62 12.61 -19.24 -23.70
N ALA A 63 12.19 -18.56 -22.65
CA ALA A 63 11.02 -18.91 -21.86
C ALA A 63 9.76 -18.81 -22.74
N PRO A 64 8.87 -19.81 -22.70
CA PRO A 64 7.59 -19.73 -23.40
C PRO A 64 6.66 -18.72 -22.71
N GLU A 65 5.74 -18.17 -23.48
CA GLU A 65 4.61 -17.45 -22.89
C GLU A 65 3.73 -18.41 -22.09
N LEU A 66 3.25 -17.97 -20.94
CA LEU A 66 2.33 -18.75 -20.11
C LEU A 66 0.94 -18.71 -20.74
N ASP A 67 0.50 -19.84 -21.26
CA ASP A 67 -0.89 -20.00 -21.69
C ASP A 67 -1.83 -20.25 -20.50
N GLU A 68 -3.12 -20.22 -20.75
CA GLU A 68 -4.14 -20.44 -19.71
C GLU A 68 -3.99 -21.80 -19.01
N THR A 69 -3.54 -22.81 -19.74
CA THR A 69 -3.31 -24.16 -19.19
C THR A 69 -2.15 -24.15 -18.19
N ALA A 70 -1.04 -23.52 -18.55
CA ALA A 70 0.13 -23.40 -17.69
C ALA A 70 -0.19 -22.57 -16.43
N VAL A 71 -0.93 -21.46 -16.56
CA VAL A 71 -1.38 -20.66 -15.44
C VAL A 71 -2.26 -21.48 -14.48
N ASN A 72 -3.23 -22.22 -14.98
CA ASN A 72 -4.08 -23.09 -14.16
C ASN A 72 -3.30 -24.19 -13.42
N VAL A 73 -2.24 -24.74 -14.04
CA VAL A 73 -1.37 -25.71 -13.39
C VAL A 73 -0.53 -25.07 -12.29
N ILE A 74 0.00 -23.88 -12.54
CA ILE A 74 0.76 -23.10 -11.54
C ILE A 74 -0.13 -22.74 -10.35
N ASP A 75 -1.36 -22.28 -10.57
CA ASP A 75 -2.30 -21.97 -9.50
C ASP A 75 -2.59 -23.18 -8.61
N LYS A 76 -2.84 -24.36 -9.20
CA LYS A 76 -3.02 -25.60 -8.44
C LYS A 76 -1.76 -26.03 -7.70
N MET A 77 -0.58 -25.84 -8.29
CA MET A 77 0.68 -26.08 -7.63
C MET A 77 0.80 -25.18 -6.38
N LEU A 78 0.52 -23.88 -6.51
CA LEU A 78 0.56 -22.94 -5.40
C LEU A 78 -0.47 -23.27 -4.29
N GLU A 79 -1.63 -23.82 -4.64
CA GLU A 79 -2.59 -24.32 -3.65
C GLU A 79 -2.03 -25.47 -2.82
N THR A 80 -1.17 -26.30 -3.42
CA THR A 80 -0.58 -27.48 -2.79
C THR A 80 0.71 -27.17 -2.02
N GLU A 81 1.58 -26.33 -2.62
CA GLU A 81 2.89 -25.99 -2.04
C GLU A 81 2.80 -24.92 -0.95
N VAL A 82 1.85 -23.97 -1.09
CA VAL A 82 1.67 -22.84 -0.15
C VAL A 82 0.50 -23.14 0.78
N VAL A 83 0.70 -24.12 1.67
CA VAL A 83 -0.32 -24.46 2.68
C VAL A 83 -0.14 -23.62 3.92
N THR A 84 -1.22 -22.97 4.35
CA THR A 84 -1.28 -22.23 5.60
C THR A 84 -2.31 -22.83 6.54
N PRO A 85 -2.02 -22.94 7.85
CA PRO A 85 -2.99 -23.43 8.81
C PRO A 85 -4.19 -22.47 8.92
N GLU A 86 -5.35 -23.02 9.12
CA GLU A 86 -6.55 -22.25 9.46
C GLU A 86 -6.34 -21.48 10.77
N PRO A 87 -6.68 -20.19 10.83
CA PRO A 87 -6.62 -19.44 12.07
C PRO A 87 -7.52 -20.05 13.15
N SER A 88 -6.98 -20.24 14.34
CA SER A 88 -7.78 -20.70 15.49
C SER A 88 -8.76 -19.59 15.95
N GLU A 89 -9.84 -19.96 16.60
CA GLU A 89 -10.79 -19.00 17.17
C GLU A 89 -10.09 -18.03 18.13
N GLU A 90 -9.15 -18.54 18.94
CA GLU A 90 -8.37 -17.71 19.85
C GLU A 90 -7.52 -16.66 19.12
N ALA A 91 -6.89 -17.04 18.00
CA ALA A 91 -6.14 -16.11 17.16
C ALA A 91 -7.06 -15.03 16.54
N CYS A 92 -8.25 -15.45 16.07
CA CYS A 92 -9.26 -14.53 15.57
C CYS A 92 -9.75 -13.55 16.63
N ARG A 93 -10.00 -14.03 17.85
CA ARG A 93 -10.46 -13.21 18.97
C ARG A 93 -9.38 -12.21 19.40
N ARG A 94 -8.12 -12.64 19.50
CA ARG A 94 -6.98 -11.73 19.76
C ARG A 94 -6.84 -10.66 18.70
N TYR A 95 -6.97 -11.03 17.43
CA TYR A 95 -6.90 -10.08 16.33
C TYR A 95 -8.03 -9.06 16.38
N TYR A 96 -9.26 -9.51 16.61
CA TYR A 96 -10.41 -8.64 16.79
C TYR A 96 -10.19 -7.64 17.93
N GLU A 97 -9.77 -8.10 19.12
CA GLU A 97 -9.52 -7.23 20.27
C GLU A 97 -8.43 -6.18 19.98
N ALA A 98 -7.34 -6.58 19.32
CA ALA A 98 -6.27 -5.66 18.94
C ALA A 98 -6.68 -4.65 17.84
N ASN A 99 -7.77 -4.92 17.11
CA ASN A 99 -8.22 -4.12 15.98
C ASN A 99 -9.67 -3.67 16.11
N ARG A 100 -10.22 -3.59 17.33
CA ARG A 100 -11.65 -3.27 17.56
C ARG A 100 -12.14 -2.04 16.80
N ALA A 101 -11.33 -1.01 16.72
CA ALA A 101 -11.67 0.22 16.01
C ALA A 101 -11.99 0.01 14.51
N ARG A 102 -11.53 -1.08 13.90
CA ARG A 102 -11.83 -1.44 12.49
C ARG A 102 -13.19 -2.08 12.30
N TYR A 103 -13.82 -2.52 13.41
CA TYR A 103 -15.11 -3.21 13.42
C TYR A 103 -16.21 -2.30 13.98
N VAL A 104 -16.13 -1.01 13.67
CA VAL A 104 -17.17 -0.02 13.96
C VAL A 104 -17.83 0.37 12.65
N VAL A 105 -19.16 0.30 12.61
CA VAL A 105 -19.98 0.73 11.48
C VAL A 105 -20.65 2.06 11.76
N ASP A 106 -21.03 2.78 10.69
CA ASP A 106 -21.74 4.06 10.75
C ASP A 106 -21.00 5.15 11.55
N GLN A 107 -19.70 4.98 11.79
CA GLN A 107 -18.88 6.03 12.40
C GLN A 107 -18.60 7.16 11.41
N SER A 108 -18.61 8.39 11.89
CA SER A 108 -18.28 9.57 11.10
C SER A 108 -17.75 10.71 11.97
N VAL A 109 -17.01 11.61 11.35
CA VAL A 109 -16.41 12.76 12.02
C VAL A 109 -16.71 14.01 11.20
N HIS A 110 -17.24 15.06 11.85
CA HIS A 110 -17.30 16.38 11.26
C HIS A 110 -16.01 17.10 11.62
N LEU A 111 -15.24 17.46 10.60
CA LEU A 111 -13.94 18.10 10.81
C LEU A 111 -13.68 19.22 9.82
N ARG A 112 -12.72 20.06 10.16
CA ARG A 112 -12.07 21.00 9.25
C ARG A 112 -10.56 20.84 9.31
N HIS A 113 -9.87 21.23 8.24
CA HIS A 113 -8.43 21.09 8.17
C HIS A 113 -7.74 22.26 7.45
N ILE A 114 -6.45 22.38 7.72
CA ILE A 114 -5.52 23.24 6.98
C ILE A 114 -4.46 22.33 6.39
N LEU A 115 -4.32 22.32 5.05
CA LEU A 115 -3.32 21.53 4.35
C LEU A 115 -2.11 22.38 3.95
N PHE A 116 -0.93 21.96 4.36
CA PHE A 116 0.36 22.43 3.87
C PHE A 116 0.88 21.38 2.89
N ALA A 117 0.67 21.62 1.60
CA ALA A 117 0.99 20.63 0.56
C ALA A 117 2.51 20.48 0.35
N VAL A 118 2.98 19.23 0.30
CA VAL A 118 4.35 18.90 -0.06
C VAL A 118 4.43 18.68 -1.57
N THR A 119 5.23 19.50 -2.25
CA THR A 119 5.49 19.40 -3.68
C THR A 119 6.99 19.16 -3.94
N PRO A 120 7.43 18.65 -5.12
CA PRO A 120 8.81 18.25 -5.37
C PRO A 120 9.89 19.32 -5.15
N ARG A 121 9.52 20.59 -5.00
CA ARG A 121 10.47 21.73 -4.82
C ARG A 121 10.33 22.45 -3.49
N VAL A 122 9.52 21.91 -2.58
CA VAL A 122 9.29 22.53 -1.27
C VAL A 122 10.37 22.06 -0.30
N ASP A 123 10.91 23.02 0.47
CA ASP A 123 11.70 22.70 1.67
C ASP A 123 10.75 22.17 2.74
N VAL A 124 10.78 20.85 2.93
CA VAL A 124 9.88 20.14 3.86
C VAL A 124 10.14 20.58 5.30
N THR A 125 11.39 20.89 5.66
CA THR A 125 11.75 21.32 7.03
C THR A 125 11.16 22.70 7.33
N ALA A 126 11.32 23.66 6.41
CA ALA A 126 10.75 24.98 6.55
C ALA A 126 9.20 24.94 6.57
N LEU A 127 8.59 24.08 5.74
CA LEU A 127 7.15 23.87 5.70
C LEU A 127 6.62 23.29 7.03
N ALA A 128 7.33 22.30 7.58
CA ALA A 128 6.97 21.70 8.86
C ALA A 128 7.04 22.71 10.00
N GLY A 129 8.13 23.47 10.09
CA GLY A 129 8.27 24.55 11.08
C GLY A 129 7.11 25.56 11.03
N ARG A 130 6.73 26.00 9.81
CA ARG A 130 5.58 26.90 9.62
C ARG A 130 4.25 26.25 10.02
N ALA A 131 4.04 24.99 9.70
CA ALA A 131 2.82 24.27 10.09
C ALA A 131 2.73 24.10 11.61
N GLU A 132 3.87 23.84 12.28
CA GLU A 132 3.97 23.74 13.73
C GLU A 132 3.68 25.09 14.42
N GLU A 133 4.21 26.19 13.91
CA GLU A 133 3.92 27.54 14.43
C GLU A 133 2.41 27.83 14.37
N VAL A 134 1.77 27.52 13.24
CA VAL A 134 0.32 27.68 13.08
C VAL A 134 -0.44 26.76 14.03
N LEU A 135 -0.03 25.50 14.15
CA LEU A 135 -0.64 24.55 15.08
C LEU A 135 -0.57 25.06 16.52
N LEU A 136 0.60 25.55 16.95
CA LEU A 136 0.79 26.11 18.29
C LEU A 136 -0.14 27.30 18.54
N SER A 137 -0.28 28.19 17.56
CA SER A 137 -1.21 29.33 17.69
C SER A 137 -2.66 28.89 17.84
N LEU A 138 -3.07 27.81 17.19
CA LEU A 138 -4.44 27.28 17.22
C LEU A 138 -4.74 26.40 18.44
N THR A 139 -3.74 25.97 19.19
CA THR A 139 -3.90 25.15 20.40
C THR A 139 -3.89 25.95 21.70
N THR A 140 -3.81 27.26 21.62
CA THR A 140 -3.89 28.12 22.82
C THR A 140 -5.32 28.18 23.34
N PRO A 141 -5.53 28.30 24.67
CA PRO A 141 -6.88 28.34 25.28
C PRO A 141 -7.76 29.52 24.81
N GLU A 142 -7.14 30.54 24.25
CA GLU A 142 -7.80 31.78 23.80
C GLU A 142 -8.26 31.69 22.33
N THR A 143 -7.87 30.65 21.62
CA THR A 143 -8.15 30.47 20.17
C THR A 143 -9.64 30.25 19.93
N THR A 144 -10.22 31.07 19.08
CA THR A 144 -11.63 30.98 18.69
C THR A 144 -11.79 30.16 17.40
N GLY A 145 -12.96 29.56 17.21
CA GLY A 145 -13.26 28.83 15.96
C GLY A 145 -13.19 29.72 14.70
N SER A 146 -13.30 31.05 14.82
CA SER A 146 -13.13 31.97 13.71
C SER A 146 -11.68 32.09 13.24
N GLU A 147 -10.70 32.01 14.15
CA GLU A 147 -9.28 32.09 13.80
C GLU A 147 -8.83 30.88 12.94
N PHE A 148 -9.28 29.67 13.28
CA PHE A 148 -9.02 28.52 12.45
C PHE A 148 -9.51 28.74 11.01
N SER A 149 -10.72 29.24 10.84
CA SER A 149 -11.32 29.51 9.53
C SER A 149 -10.55 30.55 8.73
N GLU A 150 -10.10 31.62 9.35
CA GLU A 150 -9.33 32.67 8.68
C GLU A 150 -7.93 32.17 8.27
N ILE A 151 -7.27 31.40 9.11
CA ILE A 151 -5.98 30.76 8.77
C ILE A 151 -6.18 29.77 7.65
N ALA A 152 -7.25 28.96 7.67
CA ALA A 152 -7.56 28.02 6.60
C ALA A 152 -7.75 28.73 5.25
N LYS A 153 -8.46 29.87 5.21
CA LYS A 153 -8.67 30.67 3.99
C LYS A 153 -7.38 31.21 3.40
N THR A 154 -6.43 31.56 4.26
CA THR A 154 -5.20 32.26 3.85
C THR A 154 -4.04 31.31 3.59
N MET A 155 -3.96 30.18 4.30
CA MET A 155 -2.78 29.32 4.31
C MET A 155 -3.02 27.89 3.80
N SER A 156 -4.28 27.42 3.73
CA SER A 156 -4.55 26.08 3.28
C SER A 156 -4.39 25.91 1.77
N ASN A 157 -3.65 24.89 1.34
CA ASN A 157 -3.54 24.51 -0.05
C ASN A 157 -4.72 23.63 -0.51
N CYS A 158 -5.62 23.24 0.40
CA CYS A 158 -6.83 22.50 0.04
C CYS A 158 -7.94 23.46 -0.46
N PRO A 159 -8.72 23.09 -1.48
CA PRO A 159 -9.88 23.88 -1.92
C PRO A 159 -10.90 24.18 -0.79
N SER A 160 -11.01 23.30 0.22
CA SER A 160 -11.85 23.54 1.40
C SER A 160 -11.43 24.77 2.20
N GLY A 161 -10.18 25.26 2.06
CA GLY A 161 -9.70 26.49 2.68
C GLY A 161 -10.63 27.68 2.46
N GLN A 162 -11.21 27.82 1.25
CA GLN A 162 -12.18 28.88 0.92
C GLN A 162 -13.44 28.85 1.80
N LYS A 163 -13.76 27.66 2.36
CA LYS A 163 -14.87 27.44 3.31
C LYS A 163 -14.38 27.32 4.76
N GLY A 164 -13.23 27.93 5.09
CA GLY A 164 -12.63 27.80 6.41
C GLY A 164 -12.07 26.45 6.78
N GLY A 165 -11.75 25.63 5.77
CA GLY A 165 -11.21 24.29 5.94
C GLY A 165 -12.25 23.18 6.15
N ASP A 166 -13.55 23.52 6.19
CA ASP A 166 -14.63 22.58 6.50
C ASP A 166 -14.75 21.49 5.43
N LEU A 167 -14.71 20.22 5.88
CA LEU A 167 -14.90 19.03 5.06
C LEU A 167 -16.28 18.39 5.28
N GLY A 168 -17.06 18.90 6.23
CA GLY A 168 -18.32 18.29 6.64
C GLY A 168 -18.11 16.98 7.40
N TRP A 169 -19.14 16.12 7.38
CA TRP A 169 -19.09 14.80 7.91
C TRP A 169 -18.37 13.87 6.95
N VAL A 170 -17.33 13.20 7.42
CA VAL A 170 -16.56 12.21 6.66
C VAL A 170 -16.62 10.86 7.36
N THR A 171 -16.63 9.80 6.56
CA THR A 171 -16.51 8.40 7.00
C THR A 171 -15.11 7.88 6.71
N PRO A 172 -14.69 6.70 7.20
CA PRO A 172 -13.41 6.11 6.85
C PRO A 172 -13.18 5.96 5.33
N ASN A 173 -14.25 5.72 4.57
CA ASN A 173 -14.16 5.53 3.11
C ASN A 173 -14.01 6.85 2.32
N ASP A 174 -14.33 7.98 2.92
CA ASP A 174 -14.16 9.31 2.31
C ASP A 174 -12.74 9.85 2.48
N CYS A 175 -11.93 9.20 3.30
CA CYS A 175 -10.58 9.63 3.66
C CYS A 175 -9.50 8.82 2.95
N VAL A 176 -8.37 9.48 2.66
CA VAL A 176 -7.15 8.73 2.32
C VAL A 176 -6.73 7.84 3.48
N PRO A 177 -6.10 6.68 3.22
CA PRO A 177 -5.80 5.68 4.25
C PRO A 177 -5.07 6.25 5.48
N GLU A 178 -4.13 7.18 5.27
CA GLU A 178 -3.35 7.81 6.34
C GLU A 178 -4.24 8.65 7.28
N LEU A 179 -5.17 9.42 6.70
CA LEU A 179 -6.11 10.23 7.46
C LEU A 179 -7.17 9.36 8.15
N ALA A 180 -7.69 8.34 7.44
CA ALA A 180 -8.64 7.37 8.01
C ALA A 180 -8.02 6.62 9.20
N GLN A 181 -6.77 6.15 9.05
CA GLN A 181 -6.04 5.48 10.13
C GLN A 181 -5.98 6.37 11.37
N TRP A 182 -5.67 7.64 11.16
CA TRP A 182 -5.52 8.60 12.23
C TRP A 182 -6.87 8.97 12.89
N LEU A 183 -7.90 9.26 12.09
CA LEU A 183 -9.21 9.71 12.61
C LEU A 183 -9.99 8.62 13.32
N PHE A 184 -9.90 7.37 12.85
CA PHE A 184 -10.84 6.30 13.21
C PHE A 184 -10.18 5.10 13.89
N TYR A 185 -8.88 4.84 13.66
CA TYR A 185 -8.27 3.55 14.01
C TYR A 185 -7.15 3.63 15.06
N LEU A 186 -6.64 4.83 15.40
CA LEU A 186 -5.67 4.99 16.48
C LEU A 186 -6.37 5.13 17.84
N PRO A 187 -6.01 4.28 18.84
CA PRO A 187 -6.68 4.28 20.14
C PRO A 187 -6.47 5.58 20.94
N ASP A 188 -5.33 6.25 20.75
CA ASP A 188 -4.93 7.42 21.54
C ASP A 188 -5.47 8.76 21.00
N VAL A 189 -6.16 8.75 19.87
CA VAL A 189 -6.60 9.96 19.15
C VAL A 189 -8.10 10.22 19.30
N GLN A 190 -8.76 9.60 20.27
CA GLN A 190 -10.17 9.92 20.58
C GLN A 190 -10.31 11.28 21.29
N ILE A 191 -9.75 12.33 20.67
CA ILE A 191 -10.12 13.70 21.03
C ILE A 191 -11.58 13.87 20.65
N ALA A 192 -12.40 14.18 21.64
CA ALA A 192 -13.84 14.30 21.42
C ALA A 192 -14.15 15.45 20.43
N THR A 193 -13.54 16.61 20.63
CA THR A 193 -13.66 17.82 19.80
C THR A 193 -12.43 18.72 20.00
N GLY A 194 -12.17 19.63 19.07
CA GLY A 194 -11.09 20.62 19.12
C GLY A 194 -9.94 20.35 18.16
N VAL A 195 -8.94 21.22 18.22
CA VAL A 195 -7.73 21.12 17.39
C VAL A 195 -6.84 20.01 17.91
N HIS A 196 -6.44 19.12 17.00
CA HIS A 196 -5.51 18.06 17.36
C HIS A 196 -4.11 18.63 17.63
N PRO A 197 -3.42 18.20 18.71
CA PRO A 197 -2.15 18.82 19.14
C PRO A 197 -0.93 18.38 18.31
N ARG A 198 -1.11 17.58 17.26
CA ARG A 198 -0.03 17.11 16.36
C ARG A 198 -0.43 17.26 14.92
N LEU A 199 0.56 17.52 14.05
CA LEU A 199 0.38 17.48 12.61
C LEU A 199 0.03 16.06 12.15
N VAL A 200 -0.93 15.95 11.25
CA VAL A 200 -1.29 14.69 10.59
C VAL A 200 -0.57 14.63 9.25
N HIS A 201 0.21 13.59 9.05
CA HIS A 201 0.98 13.37 7.82
C HIS A 201 0.19 12.51 6.85
N THR A 202 0.09 12.96 5.60
CA THR A 202 -0.49 12.18 4.50
C THR A 202 0.38 12.31 3.26
N ARG A 203 0.08 11.54 2.22
CA ARG A 203 0.72 11.68 0.89
C ARG A 203 0.60 13.07 0.26
N PHE A 204 -0.33 13.90 0.72
CA PHE A 204 -0.51 15.26 0.21
C PHE A 204 0.32 16.31 0.97
N GLY A 205 0.75 15.99 2.19
CA GLY A 205 1.51 16.91 3.04
C GLY A 205 1.10 16.84 4.50
N LEU A 206 1.21 17.98 5.18
CA LEU A 206 0.96 18.14 6.60
C LEU A 206 -0.41 18.77 6.81
N HIS A 207 -1.20 18.20 7.70
CA HIS A 207 -2.52 18.70 8.02
C HIS A 207 -2.60 19.12 9.48
N ILE A 208 -3.18 20.30 9.72
CA ILE A 208 -3.75 20.67 11.00
C ILE A 208 -5.22 20.31 10.95
N VAL A 209 -5.69 19.51 11.90
CA VAL A 209 -7.06 18.99 11.92
C VAL A 209 -7.77 19.45 13.19
N GLU A 210 -9.00 19.94 13.04
CA GLU A 210 -9.92 20.21 14.14
C GLU A 210 -11.16 19.33 13.99
N ILE A 211 -11.49 18.63 15.06
CA ILE A 211 -12.70 17.82 15.15
C ILE A 211 -13.82 18.70 15.73
N LEU A 212 -14.86 18.93 14.92
CA LEU A 212 -16.02 19.71 15.33
C LEU A 212 -17.06 18.84 16.03
N ASN A 213 -17.25 17.62 15.53
CA ASN A 213 -18.18 16.66 16.12
C ASN A 213 -17.80 15.22 15.70
N ARG A 214 -18.27 14.23 16.45
CA ARG A 214 -18.02 12.81 16.18
C ARG A 214 -19.27 11.98 16.43
N ASN A 215 -19.61 11.15 15.45
CA ASN A 215 -20.54 10.03 15.62
C ASN A 215 -19.71 8.78 15.87
N PRO A 216 -19.78 8.16 17.06
CA PRO A 216 -18.96 6.99 17.40
C PRO A 216 -19.32 5.73 16.60
N GLY A 217 -20.51 5.71 15.96
CA GLY A 217 -21.01 4.52 15.27
C GLY A 217 -21.40 3.40 16.23
N LYS A 218 -21.56 2.19 15.66
CA LYS A 218 -21.86 0.95 16.39
C LYS A 218 -20.69 0.00 16.34
N GLN A 219 -20.15 -0.40 17.50
CA GLN A 219 -19.18 -1.48 17.61
C GLN A 219 -19.83 -2.81 17.29
N LEU A 220 -19.33 -3.53 16.28
CA LEU A 220 -19.76 -4.91 16.03
C LEU A 220 -19.06 -5.86 17.02
N SER A 221 -19.80 -6.86 17.49
CA SER A 221 -19.25 -7.89 18.37
C SER A 221 -18.39 -8.90 17.59
N PHE A 222 -17.59 -9.69 18.31
CA PHE A 222 -16.82 -10.76 17.67
C PHE A 222 -17.73 -11.80 17.02
N GLU A 223 -18.90 -12.08 17.60
CA GLU A 223 -19.91 -13.01 17.07
C GLU A 223 -20.45 -12.54 15.71
N GLU A 224 -20.57 -11.21 15.51
CA GLU A 224 -21.04 -10.62 14.25
C GLU A 224 -19.96 -10.68 13.15
N VAL A 225 -18.66 -10.56 13.51
CA VAL A 225 -17.56 -10.42 12.55
C VAL A 225 -16.55 -11.56 12.52
N GLY A 226 -16.68 -12.56 13.36
CA GLY A 226 -15.67 -13.62 13.56
C GLY A 226 -15.32 -14.39 12.29
N SER A 227 -16.30 -14.66 11.41
CA SER A 227 -16.07 -15.29 10.11
C SER A 227 -15.25 -14.40 9.17
N ALA A 228 -15.55 -13.10 9.14
CA ALA A 228 -14.79 -12.13 8.35
C ALA A 228 -13.35 -11.97 8.87
N VAL A 229 -13.18 -11.94 10.20
CA VAL A 229 -11.85 -11.92 10.85
C VAL A 229 -11.05 -13.16 10.48
N LYS A 230 -11.66 -14.34 10.56
CA LYS A 230 -11.02 -15.61 10.19
C LYS A 230 -10.56 -15.59 8.74
N HIS A 231 -11.44 -15.19 7.84
CA HIS A 231 -11.12 -15.08 6.42
C HIS A 231 -9.96 -14.09 6.18
N GLN A 232 -10.01 -12.91 6.78
CA GLN A 232 -8.96 -11.89 6.67
C GLN A 232 -7.59 -12.39 7.16
N LEU A 233 -7.57 -13.07 8.31
CA LEU A 233 -6.34 -13.66 8.86
C LEU A 233 -5.79 -14.75 7.96
N HIS A 234 -6.65 -15.62 7.45
CA HIS A 234 -6.24 -16.67 6.52
C HIS A 234 -5.64 -16.10 5.23
N GLN A 235 -6.29 -15.09 4.63
CA GLN A 235 -5.77 -14.41 3.44
C GLN A 235 -4.41 -13.74 3.71
N LYS A 236 -4.25 -13.09 4.87
CA LYS A 236 -2.98 -12.48 5.26
C LYS A 236 -1.87 -13.52 5.44
N SER A 237 -2.17 -14.63 6.10
CA SER A 237 -1.22 -15.74 6.26
C SER A 237 -0.81 -16.33 4.90
N ARG A 238 -1.80 -16.54 4.01
CA ARG A 238 -1.54 -17.05 2.66
C ARG A 238 -0.68 -16.09 1.83
N ALA A 239 -0.96 -14.78 1.87
CA ALA A 239 -0.16 -13.79 1.15
C ALA A 239 1.29 -13.76 1.67
N THR A 240 1.49 -13.85 2.98
CA THR A 240 2.84 -13.93 3.58
C THR A 240 3.55 -15.21 3.18
N ALA A 241 2.88 -16.36 3.24
CA ALA A 241 3.47 -17.65 2.84
C ALA A 241 3.81 -17.68 1.35
N LEU A 242 2.97 -17.09 0.49
CA LEU A 242 3.25 -16.96 -0.94
C LEU A 242 4.49 -16.09 -1.19
N LYS A 243 4.57 -14.94 -0.50
CA LYS A 243 5.76 -14.08 -0.59
C LYS A 243 7.03 -14.85 -0.18
N GLN A 244 7.00 -15.56 0.94
CA GLN A 244 8.12 -16.38 1.39
C GLN A 244 8.49 -17.49 0.40
N TYR A 245 7.49 -18.17 -0.18
CA TYR A 245 7.71 -19.17 -1.20
C TYR A 245 8.42 -18.59 -2.44
N MET A 246 7.96 -17.43 -2.92
CA MET A 246 8.59 -16.73 -4.04
C MET A 246 10.03 -16.32 -3.71
N MET A 247 10.28 -15.76 -2.52
CA MET A 247 11.64 -15.40 -2.08
C MET A 247 12.58 -16.61 -2.04
N LEU A 248 12.10 -17.80 -1.63
CA LEU A 248 12.87 -19.04 -1.67
C LEU A 248 13.18 -19.47 -3.10
N LEU A 249 12.23 -19.36 -4.02
CA LEU A 249 12.46 -19.69 -5.42
C LEU A 249 13.50 -18.75 -6.04
N VAL A 250 13.42 -17.47 -5.77
CA VAL A 250 14.41 -16.47 -6.23
C VAL A 250 15.80 -16.78 -5.65
N GLY A 251 15.90 -17.05 -4.33
CA GLY A 251 17.19 -17.36 -3.68
C GLY A 251 17.86 -18.66 -4.18
N GLN A 252 17.10 -19.54 -4.83
CA GLN A 252 17.63 -20.78 -5.43
C GLN A 252 17.94 -20.66 -6.93
N ALA A 253 17.54 -19.54 -7.54
CA ALA A 253 17.65 -19.33 -8.98
C ALA A 253 18.90 -18.54 -9.36
N ASP A 254 19.43 -18.81 -10.56
CA ASP A 254 20.37 -17.91 -11.23
C ASP A 254 19.57 -16.86 -12.00
N VAL A 255 19.57 -15.61 -11.47
CA VAL A 255 18.83 -14.47 -12.02
C VAL A 255 19.82 -13.45 -12.55
N GLN A 256 19.70 -13.09 -13.84
CA GLN A 256 20.58 -12.13 -14.50
C GLN A 256 19.75 -11.04 -15.17
N GLY A 257 20.24 -9.79 -15.15
CA GLY A 257 19.62 -8.65 -15.84
C GLY A 257 18.46 -7.98 -15.09
N ILE A 258 18.04 -8.50 -13.93
CA ILE A 258 16.99 -7.91 -13.08
C ILE A 258 17.25 -8.23 -11.60
N GLU A 259 16.85 -7.31 -10.74
CA GLU A 259 16.82 -7.56 -9.29
C GLU A 259 15.42 -8.03 -8.87
N LEU A 260 15.36 -9.19 -8.23
CA LEU A 260 14.15 -9.76 -7.63
C LEU A 260 14.34 -9.88 -6.11
N GLU A 261 13.26 -9.72 -5.35
CA GLU A 261 13.30 -9.96 -3.90
C GLU A 261 13.54 -11.46 -3.62
N GLY A 262 14.74 -11.80 -3.18
CA GLY A 262 15.15 -13.14 -2.78
C GLY A 262 15.42 -13.23 -1.29
N ALA A 263 15.46 -14.44 -0.74
CA ALA A 263 15.93 -14.72 0.60
C ALA A 263 17.24 -15.51 0.55
N ASP A 264 18.28 -15.00 1.20
CA ASP A 264 19.55 -15.71 1.35
C ASP A 264 19.41 -16.92 2.28
N THR A 265 18.48 -16.83 3.24
CA THR A 265 18.07 -17.94 4.10
C THR A 265 16.58 -17.87 4.42
N PRO A 266 15.91 -19.05 4.67
CA PRO A 266 14.50 -19.06 5.06
C PRO A 266 14.16 -18.38 6.39
N LEU A 267 15.18 -18.03 7.17
CA LEU A 267 15.05 -17.51 8.54
C LEU A 267 15.36 -16.01 8.65
N VAL A 268 15.90 -15.38 7.59
CA VAL A 268 16.23 -13.96 7.59
C VAL A 268 15.24 -13.23 6.70
N GLN A 269 14.43 -12.36 7.29
CA GLN A 269 13.62 -11.38 6.58
C GLN A 269 14.32 -10.03 6.73
N ASP A 270 14.70 -9.39 5.63
CA ASP A 270 15.14 -8.00 5.60
C ASP A 270 13.96 -7.02 5.77
#